data_4cad10148d99fc041dc3c0de712c43d2
#
_entry.id   4cad10148d99fc041dc3c0de712c43d2
#
_cell.length_a   1.000
_cell.length_b   1.000
_cell.length_c   1.000
_cell.angle_alpha   90.00
_cell.angle_beta   90.00
_cell.angle_gamma   90.00
#
_symmetry.space_group_name_H-M   'P 1'
#
loop_
_entity.id
_entity.type
_entity.pdbx_description
1 polymer ?
#
loop_
_entity_poly.entity_id
_entity_poly.type
_entity_poly.pdbx_seq_one_letter_code
_entity_poly.pdbx_strand_id
1 'polypeptide(L)'
;MKIKVALAEDNRDIASGLIDKLKIHSNLIELKFHAVNGNDLLKKLSSNKDIDVILMDIQMPEMDGMTATWKVKELYPHIKIIMLTVFDDDDQIFLAIQNGASGYLLKEETIDVIVDAIKVVYEGGASMSPLIAQKVLKLLSQSELKLKQKNEVPYQDFELTKREIEILNQLKLGKDYKVIADELFISPFTVRKHIENIYTKLHVNNKMQAVQKAIQHNIIK
;
A
#
# COMPACT_ATOMS: atom_id res chain seq x y z
N MET A 1 -1.64 24.97 -22.12
CA MET A 1 -2.33 24.63 -20.86
C MET A 1 -1.25 24.20 -19.86
N LYS A 2 -1.28 24.62 -18.60
CA LYS A 2 -0.30 24.20 -17.61
C LYS A 2 -0.83 23.02 -16.82
N ILE A 3 0.05 22.08 -16.46
CA ILE A 3 -0.29 20.93 -15.59
C ILE A 3 -0.42 21.43 -14.16
N LYS A 4 -1.55 21.19 -13.51
CA LYS A 4 -1.85 21.64 -12.16
C LYS A 4 -1.38 20.61 -11.15
N VAL A 5 -0.39 20.98 -10.38
CA VAL A 5 0.32 20.10 -9.45
C VAL A 5 0.04 20.48 -8.01
N ALA A 6 -0.18 19.50 -7.15
CA ALA A 6 -0.12 19.66 -5.69
C ALA A 6 1.07 18.87 -5.16
N LEU A 7 1.63 19.34 -4.04
CA LEU A 7 2.72 18.68 -3.32
C LEU A 7 2.23 18.29 -1.92
N ALA A 8 2.47 17.06 -1.50
CA ALA A 8 2.28 16.58 -0.11
C ALA A 8 3.63 16.13 0.44
N GLU A 9 4.17 16.88 1.39
CA GLU A 9 5.50 16.72 1.99
C GLU A 9 5.51 17.38 3.36
N ASP A 10 5.88 16.69 4.42
CA ASP A 10 5.90 17.23 5.78
C ASP A 10 7.19 18.00 6.10
N ASN A 11 8.30 17.62 5.47
CA ASN A 11 9.58 18.29 5.66
C ASN A 11 9.60 19.62 4.89
N ARG A 12 9.63 20.73 5.66
CA ARG A 12 9.57 22.09 5.10
C ARG A 12 10.73 22.43 4.17
N ASP A 13 11.92 21.94 4.47
CA ASP A 13 13.13 22.26 3.67
C ASP A 13 13.07 21.53 2.33
N ILE A 14 12.67 20.25 2.33
CA ILE A 14 12.47 19.45 1.10
C ILE A 14 11.34 20.08 0.27
N ALA A 15 10.19 20.39 0.91
CA ALA A 15 9.05 21.02 0.23
C ALA A 15 9.45 22.36 -0.41
N SER A 16 10.11 23.24 0.33
CA SER A 16 10.54 24.55 -0.18
C SER A 16 11.52 24.38 -1.36
N GLY A 17 12.51 23.51 -1.21
CA GLY A 17 13.46 23.25 -2.28
C GLY A 17 12.82 22.71 -3.56
N LEU A 18 11.84 21.80 -3.45
CA LEU A 18 11.11 21.28 -4.58
C LEU A 18 10.17 22.30 -5.21
N ILE A 19 9.47 23.10 -4.38
CA ILE A 19 8.61 24.19 -4.85
C ILE A 19 9.42 25.21 -5.67
N ASP A 20 10.58 25.62 -5.17
CA ASP A 20 11.39 26.60 -5.88
C ASP A 20 11.95 26.07 -7.21
N LYS A 21 12.33 24.79 -7.24
CA LYS A 21 12.74 24.11 -8.47
C LYS A 21 11.56 24.00 -9.46
N LEU A 22 10.37 23.64 -9.02
CA LEU A 22 9.17 23.56 -9.87
C LEU A 22 8.78 24.92 -10.45
N LYS A 23 9.00 26.02 -9.75
CA LYS A 23 8.76 27.38 -10.24
C LYS A 23 9.60 27.73 -11.48
N ILE A 24 10.78 27.15 -11.62
CA ILE A 24 11.63 27.34 -12.81
C ILE A 24 10.90 26.84 -14.07
N HIS A 25 10.08 25.80 -13.91
CA HIS A 25 9.25 25.20 -14.97
C HIS A 25 7.82 25.77 -15.02
N SER A 26 7.60 26.99 -14.56
CA SER A 26 6.29 27.66 -14.48
C SER A 26 5.60 27.90 -15.82
N ASN A 27 6.30 27.73 -16.93
CA ASN A 27 5.71 27.71 -18.28
C ASN A 27 4.86 26.44 -18.52
N LEU A 28 5.19 25.32 -17.86
CA LEU A 28 4.55 24.00 -18.01
C LEU A 28 3.73 23.61 -16.80
N ILE A 29 4.22 23.89 -15.59
CA ILE A 29 3.65 23.44 -14.32
C ILE A 29 3.07 24.62 -13.57
N GLU A 30 1.90 24.44 -12.98
CA GLU A 30 1.27 25.35 -12.03
C GLU A 30 1.12 24.65 -10.68
N LEU A 31 1.98 25.01 -9.71
CA LEU A 31 1.82 24.50 -8.35
C LEU A 31 0.63 25.19 -7.69
N LYS A 32 -0.39 24.43 -7.33
CA LYS A 32 -1.65 24.93 -6.76
C LYS A 32 -1.56 25.09 -5.26
N PHE A 33 -1.02 24.11 -4.56
CA PHE A 33 -0.80 24.15 -3.11
C PHE A 33 0.22 23.10 -2.66
N HIS A 34 0.68 23.30 -1.43
CA HIS A 34 1.48 22.36 -0.66
C HIS A 34 0.68 21.90 0.57
N ALA A 35 0.69 20.62 0.88
CA ALA A 35 0.10 19.98 2.06
C ALA A 35 1.20 19.35 2.91
N VAL A 36 1.04 19.39 4.22
CA VAL A 36 2.05 18.91 5.19
C VAL A 36 1.77 17.47 5.67
N ASN A 37 0.64 16.88 5.30
CA ASN A 37 0.27 15.49 5.54
C ASN A 37 -0.96 15.11 4.71
N GLY A 38 -1.37 13.84 4.77
CA GLY A 38 -2.53 13.36 4.01
C GLY A 38 -3.86 14.00 4.43
N ASN A 39 -4.05 14.34 5.71
CA ASN A 39 -5.27 15.04 6.16
C ASN A 39 -5.37 16.45 5.59
N ASP A 40 -4.27 17.19 5.63
CA ASP A 40 -4.19 18.54 5.06
C ASP A 40 -4.38 18.50 3.53
N LEU A 41 -3.82 17.50 2.87
CA LEU A 41 -4.03 17.27 1.44
C LEU A 41 -5.51 17.09 1.10
N LEU A 42 -6.21 16.19 1.77
CA LEU A 42 -7.64 15.92 1.52
C LEU A 42 -8.50 17.17 1.80
N LYS A 43 -8.19 17.91 2.85
CA LYS A 43 -8.85 19.17 3.17
C LYS A 43 -8.67 20.20 2.04
N LYS A 44 -7.46 20.35 1.51
CA LYS A 44 -7.15 21.29 0.42
C LYS A 44 -7.79 20.85 -0.90
N LEU A 45 -7.82 19.55 -1.18
CA LEU A 45 -8.50 18.98 -2.36
C LEU A 45 -10.01 19.21 -2.32
N SER A 46 -10.64 19.17 -1.14
CA SER A 46 -12.09 19.44 -1.03
C SER A 46 -12.46 20.87 -1.45
N SER A 47 -11.56 21.83 -1.25
CA SER A 47 -11.72 23.25 -1.63
C SER A 47 -11.16 23.57 -3.01
N ASN A 48 -10.21 22.78 -3.51
CA ASN A 48 -9.56 22.98 -4.80
C ASN A 48 -9.42 21.64 -5.53
N LYS A 49 -10.45 21.29 -6.31
CA LYS A 49 -10.51 20.02 -7.05
C LYS A 49 -9.77 20.04 -8.39
N ASP A 50 -9.29 21.20 -8.79
CA ASP A 50 -8.66 21.44 -10.08
C ASP A 50 -7.16 21.10 -10.02
N ILE A 51 -6.87 19.82 -9.81
CA ILE A 51 -5.54 19.21 -9.71
C ILE A 51 -5.43 18.07 -10.70
N ASP A 52 -4.34 18.05 -11.46
CA ASP A 52 -4.02 16.98 -12.42
C ASP A 52 -3.11 15.93 -11.80
N VAL A 53 -2.04 16.36 -11.10
CA VAL A 53 -1.01 15.50 -10.54
C VAL A 53 -0.69 15.87 -9.10
N ILE A 54 -0.52 14.87 -8.24
CA ILE A 54 -0.01 15.04 -6.87
C ILE A 54 1.37 14.40 -6.79
N LEU A 55 2.35 15.17 -6.33
CA LEU A 55 3.63 14.66 -5.83
C LEU A 55 3.43 14.32 -4.35
N MET A 56 3.59 13.06 -3.97
CA MET A 56 3.20 12.52 -2.67
C MET A 56 4.38 11.90 -1.95
N ASP A 57 4.79 12.45 -0.82
CA ASP A 57 5.68 11.74 0.07
C ASP A 57 4.97 10.56 0.75
N ILE A 58 5.71 9.51 1.04
CA ILE A 58 5.19 8.33 1.73
C ILE A 58 5.09 8.56 3.21
N GLN A 59 6.15 9.09 3.82
CA GLN A 59 6.22 9.25 5.28
C GLN A 59 5.80 10.65 5.71
N MET A 60 4.57 10.77 6.13
CA MET A 60 4.02 11.99 6.68
C MET A 60 3.30 11.70 8.01
N PRO A 61 3.27 12.65 8.96
CA PRO A 61 2.56 12.49 10.23
C PRO A 61 1.04 12.43 10.03
N GLU A 62 0.30 11.92 11.02
CA GLU A 62 -1.16 11.80 11.07
C GLU A 62 -1.76 10.88 10.00
N MET A 63 -1.55 11.17 8.73
CA MET A 63 -1.94 10.34 7.59
C MET A 63 -0.77 10.29 6.61
N ASP A 64 -0.23 9.08 6.43
CA ASP A 64 0.85 8.80 5.49
C ASP A 64 0.39 8.88 4.03
N GLY A 65 1.36 8.94 3.09
CA GLY A 65 1.10 9.07 1.67
C GLY A 65 0.43 7.86 1.05
N MET A 66 0.60 6.66 1.62
CA MET A 66 -0.04 5.44 1.11
C MET A 66 -1.55 5.46 1.39
N THR A 67 -1.92 5.77 2.63
CA THR A 67 -3.32 5.95 3.04
C THR A 67 -3.97 7.13 2.29
N ALA A 68 -3.23 8.24 2.13
CA ALA A 68 -3.69 9.39 1.37
C ALA A 68 -3.91 9.05 -0.11
N THR A 69 -3.01 8.27 -0.73
CA THR A 69 -3.14 7.82 -2.12
C THR A 69 -4.43 7.03 -2.31
N TRP A 70 -4.68 6.03 -1.48
CA TRP A 70 -5.92 5.24 -1.54
C TRP A 70 -7.16 6.13 -1.45
N LYS A 71 -7.23 7.04 -0.46
CA LYS A 71 -8.38 7.95 -0.29
C LYS A 71 -8.54 8.93 -1.45
N VAL A 72 -7.45 9.48 -1.98
CA VAL A 72 -7.51 10.37 -3.15
C VAL A 72 -8.04 9.61 -4.35
N LYS A 73 -7.62 8.38 -4.59
CA LYS A 73 -8.10 7.56 -5.69
C LYS A 73 -9.58 7.18 -5.56
N GLU A 74 -10.07 6.97 -4.35
CA GLU A 74 -11.48 6.73 -4.07
C GLU A 74 -12.34 7.98 -4.36
N LEU A 75 -11.90 9.16 -3.91
CA LEU A 75 -12.66 10.41 -4.00
C LEU A 75 -12.45 11.16 -5.33
N TYR A 76 -11.25 11.08 -5.91
CA TYR A 76 -10.80 11.81 -7.09
C TYR A 76 -10.01 10.90 -8.05
N PRO A 77 -10.64 9.90 -8.68
CA PRO A 77 -9.95 8.85 -9.47
C PRO A 77 -9.18 9.40 -10.68
N HIS A 78 -9.55 10.60 -11.17
CA HIS A 78 -8.88 11.27 -12.28
C HIS A 78 -7.52 11.84 -11.91
N ILE A 79 -7.29 12.19 -10.62
CA ILE A 79 -6.02 12.76 -10.18
C ILE A 79 -4.93 11.69 -10.25
N LYS A 80 -3.82 12.02 -10.89
CA LYS A 80 -2.65 11.17 -10.98
C LYS A 80 -1.75 11.37 -9.75
N ILE A 81 -1.12 10.32 -9.27
CA ILE A 81 -0.26 10.40 -8.08
C ILE A 81 1.10 9.83 -8.41
N ILE A 82 2.14 10.63 -8.18
CA ILE A 82 3.54 10.20 -8.23
C ILE A 82 4.05 10.17 -6.79
N MET A 83 4.44 8.97 -6.33
CA MET A 83 5.10 8.83 -5.02
C MET A 83 6.53 9.39 -5.13
N LEU A 84 6.89 10.27 -4.20
CA LEU A 84 8.25 10.78 -4.02
C LEU A 84 8.77 10.31 -2.67
N THR A 85 9.87 9.55 -2.64
CA THR A 85 10.36 8.98 -1.40
C THR A 85 11.88 8.86 -1.38
N VAL A 86 12.45 8.77 -0.19
CA VAL A 86 13.83 8.34 0.03
C VAL A 86 13.96 6.81 0.15
N PHE A 87 12.83 6.10 0.21
CA PHE A 87 12.79 4.66 0.44
C PHE A 87 12.54 3.90 -0.85
N ASP A 88 13.24 2.79 -0.97
CA ASP A 88 13.13 1.85 -2.09
C ASP A 88 12.70 0.45 -1.62
N ASP A 89 11.96 0.37 -0.50
CA ASP A 89 11.45 -0.88 0.07
C ASP A 89 10.44 -1.56 -0.87
N ASP A 90 10.65 -2.85 -1.14
CA ASP A 90 9.85 -3.63 -2.09
C ASP A 90 8.37 -3.69 -1.71
N ASP A 91 8.05 -3.80 -0.41
CA ASP A 91 6.67 -3.87 0.07
C ASP A 91 5.94 -2.53 -0.11
N GLN A 92 6.64 -1.40 0.12
CA GLN A 92 6.07 -0.07 -0.08
C GLN A 92 5.81 0.23 -1.55
N ILE A 93 6.73 -0.16 -2.45
CA ILE A 93 6.54 0.00 -3.90
C ILE A 93 5.29 -0.76 -4.35
N PHE A 94 5.14 -2.01 -3.92
CA PHE A 94 3.99 -2.84 -4.28
C PHE A 94 2.67 -2.26 -3.78
N LEU A 95 2.62 -1.83 -2.53
CA LEU A 95 1.45 -1.19 -1.93
C LEU A 95 1.07 0.13 -2.63
N ALA A 96 2.04 0.95 -3.01
CA ALA A 96 1.80 2.18 -3.75
C ALA A 96 1.09 1.92 -5.08
N ILE A 97 1.56 0.91 -5.84
CA ILE A 97 0.97 0.51 -7.11
C ILE A 97 -0.46 -0.02 -6.89
N GLN A 98 -0.68 -0.87 -5.88
CA GLN A 98 -2.01 -1.39 -5.54
C GLN A 98 -2.99 -0.29 -5.12
N ASN A 99 -2.51 0.75 -4.44
CA ASN A 99 -3.31 1.91 -4.04
C ASN A 99 -3.58 2.88 -5.20
N GLY A 100 -3.06 2.58 -6.41
CA GLY A 100 -3.34 3.33 -7.63
C GLY A 100 -2.36 4.47 -7.91
N ALA A 101 -1.15 4.47 -7.35
CA ALA A 101 -0.09 5.38 -7.76
C ALA A 101 0.19 5.23 -9.26
N SER A 102 0.39 6.36 -9.94
CA SER A 102 0.68 6.42 -11.37
C SER A 102 2.18 6.55 -11.66
N GLY A 103 2.98 6.82 -10.63
CA GLY A 103 4.44 6.90 -10.72
C GLY A 103 5.09 6.71 -9.36
N TYR A 104 6.39 6.40 -9.37
CA TYR A 104 7.19 6.21 -8.16
C TYR A 104 8.63 6.65 -8.43
N LEU A 105 9.05 7.73 -7.78
CA LEU A 105 10.38 8.33 -7.95
C LEU A 105 11.09 8.43 -6.61
N LEU A 106 12.42 8.38 -6.68
CA LEU A 106 13.26 8.72 -5.53
C LEU A 106 13.36 10.24 -5.41
N LYS A 107 13.39 10.78 -4.17
CA LYS A 107 13.56 12.22 -3.89
C LYS A 107 14.90 12.78 -4.35
N GLU A 108 15.88 11.90 -4.61
CA GLU A 108 17.20 12.24 -5.12
C GLU A 108 17.21 12.55 -6.63
N GLU A 109 16.11 12.25 -7.34
CA GLU A 109 16.03 12.54 -8.77
C GLU A 109 16.15 14.04 -9.06
N THR A 110 16.71 14.34 -10.22
CA THR A 110 16.83 15.73 -10.66
C THR A 110 15.45 16.33 -10.96
N ILE A 111 15.36 17.65 -10.89
CA ILE A 111 14.08 18.33 -11.17
C ILE A 111 13.58 18.04 -12.60
N ASP A 112 14.46 17.91 -13.56
CA ASP A 112 14.10 17.60 -14.95
C ASP A 112 13.43 16.23 -15.06
N VAL A 113 13.93 15.21 -14.34
CA VAL A 113 13.31 13.88 -14.26
C VAL A 113 11.92 13.95 -13.62
N ILE A 114 11.78 14.73 -12.55
CA ILE A 114 10.48 14.91 -11.88
C ILE A 114 9.49 15.60 -12.82
N VAL A 115 9.91 16.64 -13.53
CA VAL A 115 9.07 17.38 -14.49
C VAL A 115 8.66 16.49 -15.67
N ASP A 116 9.57 15.68 -16.20
CA ASP A 116 9.25 14.73 -17.26
C ASP A 116 8.31 13.62 -16.79
N ALA A 117 8.48 13.14 -15.55
CA ALA A 117 7.54 12.21 -14.93
C ALA A 117 6.14 12.80 -14.79
N ILE A 118 6.02 14.07 -14.38
CA ILE A 118 4.73 14.77 -14.32
C ILE A 118 4.04 14.80 -15.69
N LYS A 119 4.78 15.10 -16.76
CA LYS A 119 4.24 15.11 -18.14
C LYS A 119 3.76 13.71 -18.54
N VAL A 120 4.61 12.69 -18.41
CA VAL A 120 4.30 11.31 -18.77
C VAL A 120 3.04 10.82 -18.04
N VAL A 121 2.96 11.08 -16.73
CA VAL A 121 1.82 10.64 -15.91
C VAL A 121 0.55 11.43 -16.25
N TYR A 122 0.65 12.74 -16.53
CA TYR A 122 -0.45 13.58 -16.99
C TYR A 122 -1.04 13.06 -18.31
N GLU A 123 -0.19 12.61 -19.24
CA GLU A 123 -0.58 12.03 -20.54
C GLU A 123 -1.13 10.60 -20.42
N GLY A 124 -1.19 10.05 -19.21
CA GLY A 124 -1.74 8.70 -18.92
C GLY A 124 -0.72 7.58 -18.91
N GLY A 125 0.57 7.89 -19.02
CA GLY A 125 1.66 6.96 -18.83
C GLY A 125 1.97 6.67 -17.35
N ALA A 126 3.00 5.87 -17.12
CA ALA A 126 3.58 5.62 -15.79
C ALA A 126 5.06 6.02 -15.81
N SER A 127 5.56 6.59 -14.72
CA SER A 127 6.96 6.97 -14.59
C SER A 127 7.55 6.38 -13.30
N MET A 128 8.72 5.78 -13.43
CA MET A 128 9.45 5.18 -12.30
C MET A 128 10.94 5.46 -12.46
N SER A 129 11.63 5.73 -11.35
CA SER A 129 13.09 5.71 -11.31
C SER A 129 13.62 4.35 -11.79
N PRO A 130 14.77 4.27 -12.47
CA PRO A 130 15.29 3.01 -13.00
C PRO A 130 15.40 1.90 -11.95
N LEU A 131 15.84 2.25 -10.73
CA LEU A 131 15.95 1.32 -9.61
C LEU A 131 14.58 0.78 -9.21
N ILE A 132 13.57 1.63 -9.15
CA ILE A 132 12.19 1.24 -8.81
C ILE A 132 11.61 0.33 -9.89
N ALA A 133 11.80 0.67 -11.17
CA ALA A 133 11.35 -0.15 -12.29
C ALA A 133 11.97 -1.56 -12.23
N GLN A 134 13.27 -1.68 -11.91
CA GLN A 134 13.94 -2.97 -11.74
C GLN A 134 13.32 -3.80 -10.60
N LYS A 135 13.00 -3.16 -9.47
CA LYS A 135 12.35 -3.83 -8.33
C LYS A 135 10.95 -4.30 -8.68
N VAL A 136 10.15 -3.48 -9.37
CA VAL A 136 8.82 -3.86 -9.85
C VAL A 136 8.88 -5.07 -10.77
N LEU A 137 9.80 -5.10 -11.74
CA LEU A 137 9.99 -6.25 -12.63
C LEU A 137 10.39 -7.51 -11.86
N LYS A 138 11.25 -7.39 -10.85
CA LYS A 138 11.62 -8.50 -9.97
C LYS A 138 10.43 -9.01 -9.17
N LEU A 139 9.60 -8.13 -8.60
CA LEU A 139 8.38 -8.48 -7.87
C LEU A 139 7.38 -9.21 -8.78
N LEU A 140 7.18 -8.73 -10.01
CA LEU A 140 6.30 -9.36 -10.99
C LEU A 140 6.81 -10.76 -11.38
N SER A 141 8.11 -10.90 -11.67
CA SER A 141 8.69 -12.20 -12.02
C SER A 141 8.60 -13.21 -10.87
N GLN A 142 8.77 -12.77 -9.63
CA GLN A 142 8.57 -13.62 -8.45
C GLN A 142 7.09 -13.99 -8.24
N SER A 143 6.18 -13.08 -8.56
CA SER A 143 4.73 -13.34 -8.49
C SER A 143 4.30 -14.35 -9.56
N GLU A 144 4.83 -14.27 -10.79
CA GLU A 144 4.58 -15.28 -11.83
C GLU A 144 5.15 -16.65 -11.49
N LEU A 145 6.33 -16.70 -10.87
CA LEU A 145 6.91 -17.96 -10.37
C LEU A 145 6.01 -18.56 -9.27
N LYS A 146 5.47 -17.73 -8.38
CA LYS A 146 4.48 -18.15 -7.37
C LYS A 146 3.15 -18.57 -8.01
N LEU A 147 2.72 -17.98 -9.12
CA LEU A 147 1.50 -18.38 -9.84
C LEU A 147 1.70 -19.66 -10.67
N LYS A 148 2.88 -19.87 -11.26
CA LYS A 148 3.21 -21.14 -11.96
C LYS A 148 3.41 -22.29 -10.98
N GLN A 149 3.91 -22.03 -9.78
CA GLN A 149 3.97 -23.00 -8.67
C GLN A 149 2.60 -23.22 -8.00
N LYS A 150 1.56 -22.42 -8.28
CA LYS A 150 0.20 -22.66 -7.78
C LYS A 150 -0.49 -23.87 -8.38
N ASN A 151 0.09 -24.53 -9.40
CA ASN A 151 -0.33 -25.87 -9.85
C ASN A 151 0.41 -27.00 -9.12
N GLU A 152 1.45 -26.71 -8.35
CA GLU A 152 2.06 -27.58 -7.36
C GLU A 152 2.20 -26.71 -6.10
N VAL A 153 1.21 -26.78 -5.20
CA VAL A 153 1.20 -26.07 -3.92
C VAL A 153 2.45 -26.50 -3.14
N PRO A 154 3.50 -25.68 -2.97
CA PRO A 154 4.34 -25.87 -1.81
C PRO A 154 3.46 -25.41 -0.64
N TYR A 155 3.03 -26.35 0.15
CA TYR A 155 2.52 -26.17 1.48
C TYR A 155 3.46 -25.17 2.19
N GLN A 156 3.06 -23.90 2.27
CA GLN A 156 3.75 -22.99 3.13
C GLN A 156 3.44 -23.51 4.52
N ASP A 157 4.41 -24.20 5.11
CA ASP A 157 4.25 -24.85 6.40
C ASP A 157 4.17 -23.75 7.46
N PHE A 158 2.94 -23.28 7.73
CA PHE A 158 2.67 -22.36 8.82
C PHE A 158 2.90 -23.04 10.18
N GLU A 159 3.50 -24.25 10.17
CA GLU A 159 3.73 -25.07 11.38
C GLU A 159 2.49 -25.21 12.25
N LEU A 160 1.30 -25.15 11.65
CA LEU A 160 0.05 -25.34 12.37
C LEU A 160 -0.07 -26.80 12.81
N THR A 161 -0.32 -26.99 14.08
CA THR A 161 -0.60 -28.31 14.64
C THR A 161 -1.96 -28.81 14.18
N LYS A 162 -2.18 -30.14 14.22
CA LYS A 162 -3.49 -30.72 13.94
C LYS A 162 -4.60 -30.07 14.77
N ARG A 163 -4.30 -29.74 16.02
CA ARG A 163 -5.24 -29.10 16.95
C ARG A 163 -5.59 -27.69 16.53
N GLU A 164 -4.64 -26.93 16.02
CA GLU A 164 -4.86 -25.58 15.53
C GLU A 164 -5.70 -25.58 14.23
N ILE A 165 -5.52 -26.58 13.38
CA ILE A 165 -6.35 -26.78 12.17
C ILE A 165 -7.79 -27.16 12.55
N GLU A 166 -8.00 -28.03 13.55
CA GLU A 166 -9.34 -28.34 14.08
C GLU A 166 -10.05 -27.08 14.57
N ILE A 167 -9.35 -26.26 15.35
CA ILE A 167 -9.89 -24.99 15.88
C ILE A 167 -10.21 -24.01 14.74
N LEU A 168 -9.35 -23.88 13.72
CA LEU A 168 -9.62 -23.05 12.54
C LEU A 168 -10.90 -23.49 11.80
N ASN A 169 -11.14 -24.78 11.65
CA ASN A 169 -12.37 -25.30 11.06
C ASN A 169 -13.62 -24.91 11.88
N GLN A 170 -13.52 -24.96 13.19
CA GLN A 170 -14.61 -24.54 14.07
C GLN A 170 -14.84 -23.01 14.04
N LEU A 171 -13.76 -22.21 13.96
CA LEU A 171 -13.84 -20.77 13.80
C LEU A 171 -14.49 -20.37 12.47
N LYS A 172 -14.23 -21.11 11.38
CA LYS A 172 -14.89 -20.92 10.08
C LYS A 172 -16.42 -21.11 10.18
N LEU A 173 -16.89 -22.06 10.99
CA LEU A 173 -18.32 -22.30 11.24
C LEU A 173 -18.99 -21.21 12.12
N GLY A 174 -18.26 -20.16 12.48
CA GLY A 174 -18.78 -19.06 13.28
C GLY A 174 -18.78 -19.30 14.79
N LYS A 175 -18.37 -20.48 15.27
CA LYS A 175 -18.40 -20.85 16.68
C LYS A 175 -17.53 -19.93 17.54
N ASP A 176 -17.96 -19.72 18.79
CA ASP A 176 -17.16 -19.03 19.77
C ASP A 176 -16.24 -20.01 20.54
N TYR A 177 -15.27 -19.47 21.27
CA TYR A 177 -14.26 -20.27 21.97
C TYR A 177 -14.82 -21.19 23.05
N LYS A 178 -16.02 -20.90 23.62
CA LYS A 178 -16.67 -21.75 24.62
C LYS A 178 -17.25 -22.99 23.98
N VAL A 179 -17.99 -22.82 22.88
CA VAL A 179 -18.56 -23.92 22.10
C VAL A 179 -17.45 -24.81 21.54
N ILE A 180 -16.36 -24.22 21.06
CA ILE A 180 -15.18 -24.97 20.59
C ILE A 180 -14.55 -25.77 21.73
N ALA A 181 -14.48 -25.21 22.93
CA ALA A 181 -13.93 -25.86 24.10
C ALA A 181 -14.75 -27.11 24.49
N ASP A 182 -16.06 -26.99 24.50
CA ASP A 182 -16.98 -28.10 24.83
C ASP A 182 -16.89 -29.21 23.79
N GLU A 183 -16.91 -28.90 22.51
CA GLU A 183 -16.83 -29.87 21.41
C GLU A 183 -15.46 -30.58 21.34
N LEU A 184 -14.40 -29.89 21.71
CA LEU A 184 -13.05 -30.43 21.66
C LEU A 184 -12.57 -31.01 23.00
N PHE A 185 -13.42 -31.00 24.04
CA PHE A 185 -13.15 -31.51 25.37
C PHE A 185 -11.88 -30.88 26.00
N ILE A 186 -11.73 -29.55 25.87
CA ILE A 186 -10.63 -28.78 26.45
C ILE A 186 -11.16 -27.51 27.13
N SER A 187 -10.32 -26.85 27.94
CA SER A 187 -10.74 -25.62 28.60
C SER A 187 -10.90 -24.44 27.63
N PRO A 188 -11.84 -23.50 27.87
CA PRO A 188 -11.93 -22.27 27.07
C PRO A 188 -10.63 -21.45 27.05
N PHE A 189 -9.84 -21.52 28.11
CA PHE A 189 -8.52 -20.90 28.18
C PHE A 189 -7.56 -21.54 27.17
N THR A 190 -7.57 -22.88 27.07
CA THR A 190 -6.72 -23.62 26.11
C THR A 190 -7.08 -23.27 24.66
N VAL A 191 -8.40 -23.14 24.34
CA VAL A 191 -8.83 -22.70 23.01
C VAL A 191 -8.32 -21.31 22.68
N ARG A 192 -8.42 -20.36 23.62
CA ARG A 192 -7.88 -19.00 23.41
C ARG A 192 -6.38 -19.03 23.13
N LYS A 193 -5.63 -19.83 23.86
CA LYS A 193 -4.18 -19.96 23.66
C LYS A 193 -3.84 -20.51 22.27
N HIS A 194 -4.61 -21.50 21.79
CA HIS A 194 -4.45 -21.98 20.42
C HIS A 194 -4.81 -20.90 19.37
N ILE A 195 -5.85 -20.10 19.60
CA ILE A 195 -6.23 -19.00 18.71
C ILE A 195 -5.12 -17.93 18.63
N GLU A 196 -4.51 -17.57 19.75
CA GLU A 196 -3.34 -16.67 19.78
C GLU A 196 -2.17 -17.23 18.97
N ASN A 197 -1.86 -18.53 19.15
CA ASN A 197 -0.80 -19.18 18.40
C ASN A 197 -1.12 -19.23 16.89
N ILE A 198 -2.37 -19.49 16.51
CA ILE A 198 -2.85 -19.46 15.13
C ILE A 198 -2.64 -18.05 14.53
N TYR A 199 -3.01 -17.00 15.26
CA TYR A 199 -2.84 -15.62 14.79
C TYR A 199 -1.36 -15.28 14.58
N THR A 200 -0.51 -15.69 15.51
CA THR A 200 0.95 -15.50 15.39
C THR A 200 1.51 -16.24 14.18
N LYS A 201 1.19 -17.53 14.03
CA LYS A 201 1.70 -18.37 12.94
C LYS A 201 1.18 -17.95 11.57
N LEU A 202 -0.06 -17.50 11.51
CA LEU A 202 -0.67 -16.98 10.28
C LEU A 202 -0.36 -15.49 10.03
N HIS A 203 0.34 -14.79 10.95
CA HIS A 203 0.59 -13.35 10.87
C HIS A 203 -0.69 -12.55 10.61
N VAL A 204 -1.69 -12.73 11.47
CA VAL A 204 -3.01 -12.07 11.41
C VAL A 204 -3.43 -11.58 12.78
N ASN A 205 -4.40 -10.65 12.85
CA ASN A 205 -4.79 -10.00 14.09
C ASN A 205 -6.23 -10.30 14.53
N ASN A 206 -7.01 -11.04 13.73
CA ASN A 206 -8.39 -11.34 14.07
C ASN A 206 -8.90 -12.64 13.42
N LYS A 207 -10.04 -13.13 13.90
CA LYS A 207 -10.70 -14.37 13.46
C LYS A 207 -10.97 -14.38 11.95
N MET A 208 -11.48 -13.29 11.41
CA MET A 208 -11.86 -13.21 9.99
C MET A 208 -10.64 -13.36 9.09
N GLN A 209 -9.56 -12.64 9.38
CA GLN A 209 -8.30 -12.74 8.66
C GLN A 209 -7.69 -14.15 8.76
N ALA A 210 -7.75 -14.77 9.96
CA ALA A 210 -7.22 -16.12 10.15
C ALA A 210 -7.96 -17.15 9.28
N VAL A 211 -9.29 -17.10 9.27
CA VAL A 211 -10.13 -18.01 8.46
C VAL A 211 -9.90 -17.75 6.96
N GLN A 212 -9.90 -16.49 6.54
CA GLN A 212 -9.68 -16.13 5.14
C GLN A 212 -8.31 -16.58 4.65
N LYS A 213 -7.25 -16.35 5.43
CA LYS A 213 -5.89 -16.77 5.10
C LYS A 213 -5.76 -18.30 5.05
N ALA A 214 -6.39 -19.00 6.00
CA ALA A 214 -6.40 -20.47 6.03
C ALA A 214 -7.11 -21.08 4.80
N ILE A 215 -8.19 -20.45 4.32
CA ILE A 215 -8.89 -20.86 3.08
C ILE A 215 -8.02 -20.56 1.86
N GLN A 216 -7.44 -19.37 1.76
CA GLN A 216 -6.57 -18.96 0.65
C GLN A 216 -5.36 -19.88 0.46
N HIS A 217 -4.82 -20.41 1.56
CA HIS A 217 -3.68 -21.32 1.55
C HIS A 217 -4.09 -22.82 1.58
N ASN A 218 -5.38 -23.14 1.37
CA ASN A 218 -5.93 -24.51 1.39
C ASN A 218 -5.62 -25.30 2.67
N ILE A 219 -5.41 -24.61 3.81
CA ILE A 219 -5.21 -25.24 5.12
C ILE A 219 -6.53 -25.84 5.62
N ILE A 220 -7.62 -25.13 5.35
CA ILE A 220 -9.00 -25.56 5.60
C ILE A 220 -9.82 -25.40 4.32
N LYS A 221 -10.79 -26.29 4.11
CA LYS A 221 -11.65 -26.27 2.91
C LYS A 221 -12.89 -25.43 3.09
#